data_f051ea65a6b37cd324f97b39e942bb6f
#
_entry.id   f051ea65a6b37cd324f97b39e942bb6f
#
_cell.length_a   1.000
_cell.length_b   1.000
_cell.length_c   1.000
_cell.angle_alpha   90.00
_cell.angle_beta   90.00
_cell.angle_gamma   90.00
#
_symmetry.space_group_name_H-M   'P 1'
#
loop_
_entity.id
_entity.type
_entity.pdbx_description
1 polymer ?
#
loop_
_entity_poly.entity_id
_entity_poly.type
_entity_poly.pdbx_seq_one_letter_code
_entity_poly.pdbx_strand_id
1 'polypeptide(L)'
;YDTACDNQVTYGEGYIRLLTEYCNEESFDQDIRIGRIRNSFSVYMDPLIQDPCGADAEWCFITEDVLKEDYERMFPNASPVTTLQQMGVGDQSINQWLNENTIRIAEYFYIDHEPATLNMYYGGTTAFEGTPEDKQLRALYGNPKRSRQADRKRVKWCKINGYEILEESDWAGQRIPVVRV
;
A
#
# COMPACT_ATOMS: atom_id res chain seq x y z
N TYR A 1 -5.99 10.38 -15.78
CA TYR A 1 -6.19 11.72 -15.21
C TYR A 1 -7.65 12.17 -15.31
N ASP A 2 -8.29 12.10 -16.49
CA ASP A 2 -9.63 12.62 -16.75
C ASP A 2 -10.65 12.15 -15.70
N THR A 3 -10.69 10.86 -15.40
CA THR A 3 -11.61 10.31 -14.39
C THR A 3 -11.38 10.90 -12.98
N ALA A 4 -10.13 11.12 -12.60
CA ALA A 4 -9.83 11.69 -11.29
C ALA A 4 -10.25 13.16 -11.23
N CYS A 5 -10.02 13.92 -12.32
CA CYS A 5 -10.50 15.30 -12.44
C CYS A 5 -12.03 15.37 -12.48
N ASP A 6 -12.69 14.47 -13.21
CA ASP A 6 -14.17 14.41 -13.25
C ASP A 6 -14.75 14.11 -11.87
N ASN A 7 -14.15 13.17 -11.15
CA ASN A 7 -14.54 12.83 -9.79
C ASN A 7 -14.31 14.00 -8.83
N GLN A 8 -13.17 14.69 -8.95
CA GLN A 8 -12.88 15.87 -8.15
C GLN A 8 -13.92 16.99 -8.37
N VAL A 9 -14.26 17.27 -9.63
CA VAL A 9 -15.26 18.32 -9.97
C VAL A 9 -16.65 17.91 -9.50
N THR A 10 -17.00 16.63 -9.59
CA THR A 10 -18.35 16.13 -9.30
C THR A 10 -18.56 15.85 -7.81
N TYR A 11 -17.59 15.24 -7.16
CA TYR A 11 -17.70 14.71 -5.78
C TYR A 11 -16.79 15.44 -4.78
N GLY A 12 -15.91 16.32 -5.25
CA GLY A 12 -14.94 17.05 -4.43
C GLY A 12 -13.61 16.34 -4.23
N GLU A 13 -13.51 15.06 -4.59
CA GLU A 13 -12.29 14.27 -4.45
C GLU A 13 -12.09 13.32 -5.62
N GLY A 14 -10.89 13.30 -6.16
CA GLY A 14 -10.44 12.37 -7.18
C GLY A 14 -9.12 11.70 -6.78
N TYR A 15 -8.91 10.46 -7.24
CA TYR A 15 -7.71 9.72 -6.90
C TYR A 15 -7.13 9.01 -8.12
N ILE A 16 -5.81 8.94 -8.16
CA ILE A 16 -5.04 8.07 -9.05
C ILE A 16 -4.17 7.15 -8.21
N ARG A 17 -3.83 5.98 -8.75
CA ARG A 17 -2.87 5.07 -8.12
C ARG A 17 -1.67 4.84 -9.00
N LEU A 18 -0.52 4.62 -8.41
CA LEU A 18 0.68 4.17 -9.11
C LEU A 18 0.75 2.64 -9.00
N LEU A 19 1.05 2.00 -10.12
CA LEU A 19 1.22 0.56 -10.23
C LEU A 19 2.59 0.28 -10.82
N THR A 20 3.17 -0.86 -10.47
CA THR A 20 4.34 -1.42 -11.15
C THR A 20 3.87 -2.62 -11.96
N GLU A 21 4.18 -2.64 -13.23
CA GLU A 21 3.85 -3.73 -14.16
C GLU A 21 5.11 -4.15 -14.91
N TYR A 22 5.24 -5.43 -15.22
CA TYR A 22 6.32 -5.89 -16.09
C TYR A 22 6.18 -5.30 -17.48
N CYS A 23 7.29 -4.84 -18.07
CA CYS A 23 7.32 -4.22 -19.39
C CYS A 23 6.79 -5.18 -20.47
N ASN A 24 7.10 -6.49 -20.33
CA ASN A 24 6.59 -7.57 -21.17
C ASN A 24 6.69 -8.91 -20.40
N GLU A 25 6.11 -9.97 -20.96
CA GLU A 25 6.05 -11.31 -20.34
C GLU A 25 7.43 -12.00 -20.23
N GLU A 26 8.44 -11.54 -20.94
CA GLU A 26 9.79 -12.14 -20.99
C GLU A 26 10.84 -11.31 -20.23
N SER A 27 10.46 -10.13 -19.67
CA SER A 27 11.37 -9.24 -18.95
C SER A 27 11.06 -9.19 -17.46
N PHE A 28 12.12 -9.06 -16.67
CA PHE A 28 12.01 -8.73 -15.26
C PHE A 28 11.99 -7.20 -15.01
N ASP A 29 12.13 -6.40 -16.06
CA ASP A 29 12.05 -4.95 -15.95
C ASP A 29 10.61 -4.53 -15.71
N GLN A 30 10.42 -3.57 -14.80
CA GLN A 30 9.11 -3.05 -14.43
C GLN A 30 8.99 -1.57 -14.81
N ASP A 31 7.83 -1.22 -15.35
CA ASP A 31 7.42 0.16 -15.60
C ASP A 31 6.47 0.65 -14.52
N ILE A 32 6.52 1.96 -14.25
CA ILE A 32 5.54 2.62 -13.39
C ILE A 32 4.37 3.07 -14.27
N ARG A 33 3.18 2.62 -13.90
CA ARG A 33 1.94 3.00 -14.59
C ARG A 33 0.97 3.72 -13.66
N ILE A 34 0.19 4.62 -14.26
CA ILE A 34 -0.87 5.32 -13.56
C ILE A 34 -2.15 4.50 -13.73
N GLY A 35 -2.60 3.92 -12.60
CA GLY A 35 -3.84 3.19 -12.52
C GLY A 35 -5.03 4.11 -12.27
N ARG A 36 -6.16 3.77 -12.89
CA ARG A 36 -7.42 4.49 -12.74
C ARG A 36 -8.19 3.99 -11.53
N ILE A 37 -8.62 4.88 -10.66
CA ILE A 37 -9.62 4.63 -9.62
C ILE A 37 -10.94 5.16 -10.13
N ARG A 38 -11.92 4.27 -10.39
CA ARG A 38 -13.21 4.63 -10.99
C ARG A 38 -14.13 5.28 -9.97
N ASN A 39 -14.13 4.77 -8.74
CA ASN A 39 -14.99 5.21 -7.66
C ASN A 39 -14.17 5.84 -6.56
N SER A 40 -14.25 7.16 -6.40
CA SER A 40 -13.55 7.89 -5.33
C SER A 40 -13.99 7.46 -3.93
N PHE A 41 -15.24 7.03 -3.77
CA PHE A 41 -15.77 6.54 -2.50
C PHE A 41 -15.22 5.17 -2.06
N SER A 42 -14.47 4.50 -2.92
CA SER A 42 -13.77 3.27 -2.55
C SER A 42 -12.42 3.54 -1.88
N VAL A 43 -11.95 4.78 -1.88
CA VAL A 43 -10.67 5.19 -1.28
C VAL A 43 -10.92 5.81 0.08
N TYR A 44 -10.24 5.30 1.09
CA TYR A 44 -10.22 5.85 2.45
C TYR A 44 -8.79 6.24 2.76
N MET A 45 -8.53 7.52 2.81
CA MET A 45 -7.21 8.08 3.08
C MET A 45 -7.14 8.62 4.50
N ASP A 46 -5.95 8.68 5.06
CA ASP A 46 -5.68 9.25 6.38
C ASP A 46 -6.32 10.65 6.51
N PRO A 47 -7.23 10.89 7.47
CA PRO A 47 -7.87 12.19 7.64
C PRO A 47 -6.94 13.28 8.19
N LEU A 48 -5.74 12.92 8.66
CA LEU A 48 -4.76 13.85 9.23
C LEU A 48 -3.82 14.46 8.20
N ILE A 49 -4.01 14.15 6.90
CA ILE A 49 -3.20 14.71 5.81
C ILE A 49 -3.30 16.24 5.77
N GLN A 50 -2.17 16.88 5.59
CA GLN A 50 -2.05 18.33 5.38
C GLN A 50 -1.65 18.68 3.95
N ASP A 51 -0.96 17.75 3.27
CA ASP A 51 -0.60 17.90 1.87
C ASP A 51 -1.81 17.68 0.96
N PRO A 52 -2.14 18.61 0.06
CA PRO A 52 -3.29 18.49 -0.84
C PRO A 52 -3.28 17.20 -1.68
N CYS A 53 -2.10 16.72 -2.05
CA CYS A 53 -1.95 15.48 -2.85
C CYS A 53 -1.88 14.21 -1.97
N GLY A 54 -1.91 14.34 -0.63
CA GLY A 54 -1.83 13.22 0.30
C GLY A 54 -0.42 12.61 0.42
N ALA A 55 0.64 13.38 0.13
CA ALA A 55 2.02 12.89 0.19
C ALA A 55 2.51 12.58 1.61
N ASP A 56 1.83 13.08 2.62
CA ASP A 56 2.06 12.90 4.05
C ASP A 56 1.12 11.87 4.70
N ALA A 57 0.29 11.16 3.90
CA ALA A 57 -0.60 10.14 4.40
C ALA A 57 0.19 8.99 5.06
N GLU A 58 -0.24 8.57 6.25
CA GLU A 58 0.34 7.44 6.97
C GLU A 58 -0.36 6.11 6.61
N TRP A 59 -1.58 6.17 6.05
CA TRP A 59 -2.30 5.00 5.60
C TRP A 59 -3.34 5.33 4.52
N CYS A 60 -3.70 4.31 3.75
CA CYS A 60 -4.75 4.40 2.73
C CYS A 60 -5.37 3.03 2.49
N PHE A 61 -6.70 2.98 2.36
CA PHE A 61 -7.44 1.81 1.89
C PHE A 61 -8.03 2.06 0.51
N ILE A 62 -8.03 1.04 -0.34
CA ILE A 62 -8.81 0.98 -1.57
C ILE A 62 -9.69 -0.26 -1.48
N THR A 63 -11.01 -0.06 -1.43
CA THR A 63 -11.97 -1.17 -1.30
C THR A 63 -12.53 -1.59 -2.65
N GLU A 64 -12.77 -2.88 -2.81
CA GLU A 64 -13.39 -3.48 -3.99
C GLU A 64 -14.37 -4.57 -3.58
N ASP A 65 -15.55 -4.60 -4.19
CA ASP A 65 -16.55 -5.65 -3.97
C ASP A 65 -16.39 -6.71 -5.09
N VAL A 66 -16.00 -7.91 -4.71
CA VAL A 66 -15.73 -9.04 -5.61
C VAL A 66 -16.84 -10.07 -5.46
N LEU A 67 -17.26 -10.73 -6.56
CA LEU A 67 -18.20 -11.83 -6.50
C LEU A 67 -17.63 -13.01 -5.70
N LYS A 68 -18.47 -13.70 -4.94
CA LYS A 68 -18.03 -14.83 -4.09
C LYS A 68 -17.30 -15.91 -4.88
N GLU A 69 -17.78 -16.22 -6.08
CA GLU A 69 -17.17 -17.21 -6.97
C GLU A 69 -15.76 -16.77 -7.43
N ASP A 70 -15.59 -15.49 -7.74
CA ASP A 70 -14.30 -14.91 -8.13
C ASP A 70 -13.33 -14.84 -6.95
N TYR A 71 -13.85 -14.52 -5.76
CA TYR A 71 -13.05 -14.52 -4.53
C TYR A 71 -12.48 -15.92 -4.23
N GLU A 72 -13.30 -16.97 -4.26
CA GLU A 72 -12.86 -18.35 -4.02
C GLU A 72 -11.83 -18.82 -5.06
N ARG A 73 -11.98 -18.36 -6.31
CA ARG A 73 -11.01 -18.66 -7.37
C ARG A 73 -9.68 -17.91 -7.17
N MET A 74 -9.73 -16.64 -6.76
CA MET A 74 -8.52 -15.83 -6.56
C MET A 74 -7.76 -16.21 -5.28
N PHE A 75 -8.48 -16.60 -4.24
CA PHE A 75 -7.91 -16.90 -2.92
C PHE A 75 -8.31 -18.31 -2.41
N PRO A 76 -7.83 -19.37 -3.06
CA PRO A 76 -8.23 -20.75 -2.72
C PRO A 76 -7.78 -21.19 -1.32
N ASN A 77 -6.80 -20.51 -0.74
CA ASN A 77 -6.28 -20.79 0.61
C ASN A 77 -6.90 -19.93 1.71
N ALA A 78 -7.75 -18.96 1.34
CA ALA A 78 -8.42 -18.09 2.28
C ALA A 78 -9.58 -18.82 3.00
N SER A 79 -10.03 -18.27 4.10
CA SER A 79 -11.18 -18.79 4.85
C SER A 79 -12.43 -18.85 3.97
N PRO A 80 -13.16 -20.00 3.97
CA PRO A 80 -14.38 -20.14 3.18
C PRO A 80 -15.40 -19.06 3.51
N VAL A 81 -16.18 -18.64 2.51
CA VAL A 81 -17.24 -17.62 2.65
C VAL A 81 -18.23 -17.97 3.77
N THR A 82 -18.54 -19.26 3.95
CA THR A 82 -19.41 -19.74 5.03
C THR A 82 -18.86 -19.44 6.42
N THR A 83 -17.55 -19.50 6.62
CA THR A 83 -16.88 -19.14 7.87
C THR A 83 -16.98 -17.65 8.13
N LEU A 84 -16.77 -16.81 7.12
CA LEU A 84 -16.93 -15.36 7.21
C LEU A 84 -18.37 -14.96 7.57
N GLN A 85 -19.37 -15.68 7.04
CA GLN A 85 -20.78 -15.48 7.38
C GLN A 85 -21.09 -15.83 8.84
N GLN A 86 -20.53 -16.92 9.35
CA GLN A 86 -20.76 -17.38 10.72
C GLN A 86 -20.12 -16.45 11.78
N MET A 87 -18.99 -15.85 11.47
CA MET A 87 -18.32 -14.90 12.36
C MET A 87 -19.02 -13.54 12.45
N GLY A 88 -19.88 -13.20 11.49
CA GLY A 88 -20.65 -11.96 11.44
C GLY A 88 -21.85 -11.89 12.37
N VAL A 89 -22.14 -12.94 13.13
CA VAL A 89 -23.28 -12.94 14.05
C VAL A 89 -22.99 -12.06 15.26
N GLY A 90 -23.48 -10.81 15.22
CA GLY A 90 -23.43 -9.84 16.31
C GLY A 90 -22.47 -8.68 16.15
N ASP A 91 -21.60 -8.67 15.14
CA ASP A 91 -20.71 -7.55 14.87
C ASP A 91 -21.14 -6.81 13.60
N GLN A 92 -21.59 -5.55 13.76
CA GLN A 92 -22.03 -4.71 12.63
C GLN A 92 -20.89 -4.40 11.64
N SER A 93 -19.65 -4.47 12.07
CA SER A 93 -18.48 -4.19 11.23
C SER A 93 -18.29 -5.24 10.14
N ILE A 94 -18.58 -6.50 10.42
CA ILE A 94 -18.38 -7.61 9.48
C ILE A 94 -19.46 -7.61 8.38
N ASN A 95 -20.67 -7.13 8.67
CA ASN A 95 -21.73 -7.00 7.67
C ASN A 95 -21.40 -6.02 6.55
N GLN A 96 -20.45 -5.10 6.75
CA GLN A 96 -19.98 -4.20 5.72
C GLN A 96 -18.99 -4.86 4.73
N TRP A 97 -18.38 -5.97 5.13
CA TRP A 97 -17.43 -6.72 4.32
C TRP A 97 -18.06 -7.85 3.52
N LEU A 98 -19.29 -8.23 3.85
CA LEU A 98 -19.97 -9.36 3.23
C LEU A 98 -21.40 -8.98 2.86
N ASN A 99 -21.71 -9.05 1.58
CA ASN A 99 -23.07 -8.93 1.03
C ASN A 99 -23.62 -10.30 0.58
N GLU A 100 -24.87 -10.34 0.10
CA GLU A 100 -25.47 -11.57 -0.38
C GLU A 100 -24.65 -12.26 -1.48
N ASN A 101 -24.11 -11.50 -2.43
CA ASN A 101 -23.41 -12.02 -3.61
C ASN A 101 -21.94 -11.62 -3.68
N THR A 102 -21.48 -10.64 -2.87
CA THR A 102 -20.13 -10.08 -2.94
C THR A 102 -19.42 -10.16 -1.61
N ILE A 103 -18.11 -10.21 -1.68
CA ILE A 103 -17.18 -10.01 -0.56
C ILE A 103 -16.39 -8.75 -0.84
N ARG A 104 -16.31 -7.87 0.15
CA ARG A 104 -15.44 -6.73 0.08
C ARG A 104 -14.03 -7.15 0.42
N ILE A 105 -13.10 -6.81 -0.44
CA ILE A 105 -11.67 -6.86 -0.19
C ILE A 105 -11.13 -5.44 -0.15
N ALA A 106 -10.06 -5.23 0.58
CA ALA A 106 -9.40 -3.95 0.63
C ALA A 106 -7.89 -4.11 0.45
N GLU A 107 -7.31 -3.27 -0.38
CA GLU A 107 -5.88 -3.03 -0.41
C GLU A 107 -5.57 -1.98 0.67
N TYR A 108 -4.72 -2.32 1.60
CA TYR A 108 -4.30 -1.46 2.69
C TYR A 108 -2.83 -1.13 2.56
N PHE A 109 -2.54 0.15 2.40
CA PHE A 109 -1.19 0.71 2.44
C PHE A 109 -0.99 1.41 3.77
N TYR A 110 0.15 1.19 4.40
CA TYR A 110 0.52 1.87 5.62
C TYR A 110 2.02 2.08 5.72
N ILE A 111 2.41 3.10 6.49
CA ILE A 111 3.81 3.40 6.75
C ILE A 111 4.21 2.77 8.07
N ASP A 112 5.21 1.89 8.02
CA ASP A 112 5.84 1.30 9.17
C ASP A 112 7.06 2.13 9.56
N HIS A 113 7.12 2.56 10.82
CA HIS A 113 8.17 3.39 11.38
C HIS A 113 9.12 2.54 12.22
N GLU A 114 10.33 2.36 11.75
CA GLU A 114 11.38 1.62 12.45
C GLU A 114 12.48 2.58 12.93
N PRO A 115 12.78 2.64 14.24
CA PRO A 115 13.93 3.37 14.70
C PRO A 115 15.20 2.72 14.16
N ALA A 116 16.00 3.46 13.42
CA ALA A 116 17.20 2.95 12.76
C ALA A 116 18.35 3.95 12.82
N THR A 117 19.57 3.47 12.72
CA THR A 117 20.78 4.31 12.65
C THR A 117 21.07 4.63 11.19
N LEU A 118 21.10 5.92 10.84
CA LEU A 118 21.54 6.38 9.53
C LEU A 118 23.05 6.70 9.58
N ASN A 119 23.80 6.01 8.74
CA ASN A 119 25.25 6.18 8.59
C ASN A 119 25.56 7.06 7.39
N MET A 120 26.52 7.98 7.54
CA MET A 120 27.05 8.81 6.47
C MET A 120 28.51 8.46 6.21
N TYR A 121 28.84 8.20 4.95
CA TYR A 121 30.18 7.84 4.49
C TYR A 121 30.89 8.99 3.78
N TYR A 122 32.15 8.77 3.40
CA TYR A 122 32.88 9.72 2.59
C TYR A 122 32.16 9.94 1.25
N GLY A 123 32.16 11.20 0.77
CA GLY A 123 31.40 11.58 -0.42
C GLY A 123 29.94 11.98 -0.16
N GLY A 124 29.48 11.92 1.12
CA GLY A 124 28.12 12.35 1.49
C GLY A 124 27.04 11.29 1.26
N THR A 125 27.42 10.09 0.83
CA THR A 125 26.48 8.96 0.69
C THR A 125 25.99 8.50 2.06
N THR A 126 24.71 8.15 2.14
CA THR A 126 24.08 7.68 3.38
C THR A 126 23.40 6.34 3.17
N ALA A 127 23.43 5.50 4.21
CA ALA A 127 22.67 4.25 4.25
C ALA A 127 22.24 3.93 5.68
N PHE A 128 21.14 3.22 5.82
CA PHE A 128 20.71 2.70 7.12
C PHE A 128 21.56 1.50 7.52
N GLU A 129 21.93 1.45 8.79
CA GLU A 129 22.77 0.40 9.35
C GLU A 129 22.18 -0.99 9.08
N GLY A 130 23.04 -1.91 8.62
CA GLY A 130 22.68 -3.30 8.34
C GLY A 130 22.03 -3.54 6.97
N THR A 131 21.73 -2.49 6.19
CA THR A 131 21.20 -2.65 4.82
C THR A 131 22.29 -3.15 3.86
N PRO A 132 21.92 -3.73 2.70
CA PRO A 132 22.89 -4.12 1.67
C PRO A 132 23.78 -2.94 1.24
N GLU A 133 23.21 -1.75 1.12
CA GLU A 133 23.93 -0.51 0.76
C GLU A 133 24.94 -0.14 1.84
N ASP A 134 24.58 -0.23 3.13
CA ASP A 134 25.50 0.02 4.24
C ASP A 134 26.70 -0.92 4.21
N LYS A 135 26.46 -2.22 3.94
CA LYS A 135 27.52 -3.23 3.82
C LYS A 135 28.45 -2.94 2.65
N GLN A 136 27.91 -2.51 1.50
CA GLN A 136 28.69 -2.12 0.34
C GLN A 136 29.51 -0.86 0.62
N LEU A 137 28.92 0.17 1.24
CA LEU A 137 29.60 1.40 1.58
C LEU A 137 30.68 1.17 2.65
N ARG A 138 30.45 0.29 3.62
CA ARG A 138 31.49 -0.11 4.59
C ARG A 138 32.66 -0.83 3.93
N ALA A 139 32.39 -1.66 2.93
CA ALA A 139 33.44 -2.35 2.19
C ALA A 139 34.30 -1.38 1.37
N LEU A 140 33.69 -0.31 0.83
CA LEU A 140 34.38 0.69 -0.01
C LEU A 140 35.09 1.77 0.81
N TYR A 141 34.45 2.29 1.85
CA TYR A 141 34.90 3.48 2.57
C TYR A 141 35.30 3.21 4.03
N GLY A 142 35.15 1.98 4.52
CA GLY A 142 35.39 1.64 5.91
C GLY A 142 34.28 2.11 6.85
N ASN A 143 34.65 2.57 8.06
CA ASN A 143 33.69 3.02 9.05
C ASN A 143 32.96 4.30 8.63
N PRO A 144 31.69 4.49 9.01
CA PRO A 144 30.95 5.70 8.72
C PRO A 144 31.59 6.93 9.38
N LYS A 145 31.57 8.07 8.70
CA LYS A 145 32.07 9.35 9.19
C LYS A 145 31.21 9.95 10.29
N ARG A 146 29.88 9.75 10.17
CA ARG A 146 28.89 10.20 11.15
C ARG A 146 27.72 9.21 11.16
N SER A 147 27.10 9.08 12.33
CA SER A 147 25.89 8.29 12.51
C SER A 147 24.87 9.10 13.30
N ARG A 148 23.59 8.94 12.99
CA ARG A 148 22.50 9.52 13.78
C ARG A 148 21.32 8.57 13.86
N GLN A 149 20.55 8.66 14.92
CA GLN A 149 19.25 8.00 14.99
C GLN A 149 18.31 8.70 14.00
N ALA A 150 17.58 7.91 13.26
CA ALA A 150 16.58 8.35 12.29
C ALA A 150 15.41 7.38 12.29
N ASP A 151 14.26 7.88 11.92
CA ASP A 151 13.08 7.07 11.71
C ASP A 151 13.12 6.58 10.25
N ARG A 152 13.17 5.24 10.09
CA ARG A 152 13.12 4.60 8.79
C ARG A 152 11.69 4.29 8.45
N LYS A 153 11.16 5.00 7.46
CA LYS A 153 9.82 4.77 6.93
C LYS A 153 9.88 3.67 5.86
N ARG A 154 8.98 2.69 6.00
CA ARG A 154 8.73 1.66 4.97
C ARG A 154 7.25 1.64 4.66
N VAL A 155 6.93 1.70 3.39
CA VAL A 155 5.55 1.51 2.95
C VAL A 155 5.29 0.01 2.82
N LYS A 156 4.28 -0.47 3.53
CA LYS A 156 3.79 -1.83 3.44
C LYS A 156 2.44 -1.87 2.76
N TRP A 157 2.19 -2.95 2.08
CA TRP A 157 0.93 -3.24 1.42
C TRP A 157 0.40 -4.58 1.86
N CYS A 158 -0.88 -4.64 2.16
CA CYS A 158 -1.57 -5.91 2.35
C CYS A 158 -2.97 -5.86 1.74
N LYS A 159 -3.47 -7.02 1.35
CA LYS A 159 -4.85 -7.22 0.91
C LYS A 159 -5.61 -7.98 1.98
N ILE A 160 -6.75 -7.46 2.39
CA ILE A 160 -7.55 -7.99 3.49
C ILE A 160 -9.01 -8.18 3.08
N ASN A 161 -9.70 -9.10 3.74
CA ASN A 161 -11.14 -9.35 3.57
C ASN A 161 -11.97 -8.96 4.82
N GLY A 162 -11.38 -8.17 5.73
CA GLY A 162 -12.00 -7.78 7.01
C GLY A 162 -11.85 -8.82 8.13
N TYR A 163 -11.32 -10.01 7.84
CA TYR A 163 -11.07 -11.08 8.80
C TYR A 163 -9.61 -11.52 8.84
N GLU A 164 -8.99 -11.68 7.68
CA GLU A 164 -7.62 -12.15 7.53
C GLU A 164 -6.85 -11.36 6.46
N ILE A 165 -5.55 -11.45 6.52
CA ILE A 165 -4.66 -10.94 5.49
C ILE A 165 -4.57 -11.99 4.39
N LEU A 166 -4.98 -11.64 3.17
CA LEU A 166 -4.95 -12.50 1.99
C LEU A 166 -3.58 -12.51 1.34
N GLU A 167 -2.97 -11.33 1.25
CA GLU A 167 -1.66 -11.11 0.65
C GLU A 167 -0.95 -9.97 1.38
N GLU A 168 0.36 -10.01 1.46
CA GLU A 168 1.18 -8.92 1.99
C GLU A 168 2.50 -8.79 1.24
N SER A 169 3.00 -7.57 1.11
CA SER A 169 4.31 -7.28 0.53
C SER A 169 4.84 -5.91 0.96
N ASP A 170 6.13 -5.70 0.79
CA ASP A 170 6.74 -4.39 0.92
C ASP A 170 6.56 -3.61 -0.39
N TRP A 171 6.17 -2.34 -0.28
CA TRP A 171 6.17 -1.43 -1.41
C TRP A 171 7.55 -0.76 -1.55
N ALA A 172 8.10 -0.79 -2.77
CA ALA A 172 9.44 -0.26 -3.03
C ALA A 172 9.54 1.28 -2.96
N GLY A 173 8.41 1.98 -3.02
CA GLY A 173 8.34 3.44 -2.95
C GLY A 173 8.46 3.97 -1.52
N GLN A 174 8.80 5.25 -1.39
CA GLN A 174 8.89 5.93 -0.09
C GLN A 174 7.55 6.53 0.39
N ARG A 175 6.53 6.49 -0.43
CA ARG A 175 5.20 7.05 -0.18
C ARG A 175 4.13 6.08 -0.61
N ILE A 176 2.96 6.22 -0.03
CA ILE A 176 1.76 5.50 -0.44
C ILE A 176 1.46 5.80 -1.91
N PRO A 177 1.25 4.76 -2.76
CA PRO A 177 1.09 4.95 -4.22
C PRO A 177 -0.32 5.40 -4.63
N VAL A 178 -0.99 6.16 -3.78
CA VAL A 178 -2.31 6.76 -4.04
C VAL A 178 -2.19 8.25 -3.89
N VAL A 179 -2.56 8.97 -4.94
CA VAL A 179 -2.45 10.42 -5.01
C VAL A 179 -3.83 11.03 -5.13
N ARG A 180 -4.15 11.96 -4.26
CA ARG A 180 -5.35 12.77 -4.32
C ARG A 180 -5.16 13.89 -5.36
N VAL A 181 -6.18 14.13 -6.15
CA VAL A 181 -6.23 15.17 -7.20
C VAL A 181 -7.15 16.30 -6.75
#